data_0efe630d7950bec74eeb083325c0e83f
#
_entry.id   0efe630d7950bec74eeb083325c0e83f
#
_cell.length_a   1.000
_cell.length_b   1.000
_cell.length_c   1.000
_cell.angle_alpha   90.00
_cell.angle_beta   90.00
_cell.angle_gamma   90.00
#
_symmetry.space_group_name_H-M   'P 1'
#
loop_
_entity.id
_entity.type
_entity.pdbx_description
1 polymer ?
#
loop_
_entity_poly.entity_id
_entity_poly.type
_entity_poly.pdbx_seq_one_letter_code
_entity_poly.pdbx_strand_id
1 'polypeptide(L)'
;MTNVDDNSDNAEQIKYWNAKAGAIWVAQQAHLDHLLAPLSEAGLAAAKFAANESALDVGCGCGDTSIALGASQSSGSVTGVDISEPMLAHAQVRADAMPNVSFEQADAAIAEFSNQYNLVFSRFGVMFFADPEAAFKNLRKALKPNGRMVFVCWQPPSENPWMSLAGKAVQPFMPPAATAPNPHAPGPFAFSDPAHVLAILSNAGFANVQIESFNTPLHIADNLDDALYFQTQIGPAANAIVTLEGAEKDQALNAVKEMFRPHMTSEGLDLEAAVWIVSAENEV
;
A
#
# COMPACT_ATOMS: atom_id res chain seq x y z
N MET A 1 14.58 18.41 -6.27
CA MET A 1 15.67 17.97 -5.37
C MET A 1 15.25 16.66 -4.78
N THR A 2 15.98 15.58 -5.02
CA THR A 2 15.68 14.25 -4.47
C THR A 2 15.90 14.28 -2.96
N ASN A 3 14.81 14.33 -2.19
CA ASN A 3 14.83 14.27 -0.73
C ASN A 3 14.75 12.80 -0.24
N VAL A 4 15.57 11.94 -0.80
CA VAL A 4 15.73 10.55 -0.32
C VAL A 4 17.12 10.46 0.27
N ASP A 5 17.20 10.30 1.60
CA ASP A 5 18.46 10.19 2.34
C ASP A 5 18.69 8.73 2.74
N ASP A 6 19.76 8.12 2.22
CA ASP A 6 20.16 6.73 2.55
C ASP A 6 20.54 6.54 4.04
N ASN A 7 20.68 7.61 4.80
CA ASN A 7 20.91 7.56 6.26
C ASN A 7 19.64 7.84 7.09
N SER A 8 18.47 7.92 6.46
CA SER A 8 17.20 8.09 7.16
C SER A 8 16.78 6.81 7.89
N ASP A 9 15.84 6.94 8.84
CA ASP A 9 15.23 5.79 9.51
C ASP A 9 14.50 4.87 8.51
N ASN A 10 14.14 5.38 7.32
CA ASN A 10 13.54 4.63 6.21
C ASN A 10 14.55 4.00 5.25
N ALA A 11 15.86 4.04 5.51
CA ALA A 11 16.90 3.58 4.57
C ALA A 11 16.69 2.12 4.10
N GLU A 12 16.23 1.23 4.98
CA GLU A 12 15.92 -0.16 4.61
C GLU A 12 14.72 -0.24 3.64
N GLN A 13 13.69 0.58 3.83
CA GLN A 13 12.56 0.64 2.92
C GLN A 13 12.97 1.23 1.55
N ILE A 14 13.77 2.29 1.55
CA ILE A 14 14.33 2.88 0.33
C ILE A 14 15.08 1.82 -0.47
N LYS A 15 15.99 1.09 0.18
CA LYS A 15 16.76 0.00 -0.44
C LYS A 15 15.85 -1.11 -0.96
N TYR A 16 14.85 -1.53 -0.20
CA TYR A 16 13.92 -2.60 -0.56
C TYR A 16 13.10 -2.25 -1.81
N TRP A 17 12.50 -1.05 -1.84
CA TRP A 17 11.63 -0.60 -2.93
C TRP A 17 12.38 -0.15 -4.19
N ASN A 18 13.67 0.21 -4.09
CA ASN A 18 14.52 0.50 -5.26
C ASN A 18 15.26 -0.73 -5.80
N ALA A 19 15.17 -1.89 -5.10
CA ALA A 19 15.71 -3.15 -5.55
C ALA A 19 14.66 -3.99 -6.31
N LYS A 20 14.72 -5.31 -6.15
CA LYS A 20 13.85 -6.28 -6.82
C LYS A 20 12.34 -6.02 -6.57
N ALA A 21 11.96 -5.51 -5.40
CA ALA A 21 10.55 -5.30 -5.04
C ALA A 21 9.88 -4.28 -5.98
N GLY A 22 10.47 -3.11 -6.19
CA GLY A 22 9.92 -2.11 -7.12
C GLY A 22 9.81 -2.63 -8.56
N ALA A 23 10.83 -3.36 -9.04
CA ALA A 23 10.78 -3.96 -10.37
C ALA A 23 9.65 -5.00 -10.52
N ILE A 24 9.39 -5.81 -9.49
CA ILE A 24 8.27 -6.76 -9.48
C ILE A 24 6.93 -6.02 -9.51
N TRP A 25 6.78 -4.95 -8.73
CA TRP A 25 5.55 -4.15 -8.73
C TRP A 25 5.28 -3.51 -10.08
N VAL A 26 6.32 -3.00 -10.77
CA VAL A 26 6.20 -2.51 -12.14
C VAL A 26 5.76 -3.63 -13.09
N ALA A 27 6.38 -4.81 -13.01
CA ALA A 27 6.04 -5.94 -13.87
C ALA A 27 4.61 -6.46 -13.65
N GLN A 28 4.09 -6.37 -12.43
CA GLN A 28 2.75 -6.82 -12.04
C GLN A 28 1.72 -5.67 -11.99
N GLN A 29 2.07 -4.47 -12.43
CA GLN A 29 1.27 -3.26 -12.23
C GLN A 29 -0.18 -3.43 -12.71
N ALA A 30 -0.40 -3.91 -13.94
CA ALA A 30 -1.75 -4.02 -14.48
C ALA A 30 -2.62 -5.03 -13.70
N HIS A 31 -2.03 -6.15 -13.28
CA HIS A 31 -2.72 -7.13 -12.45
C HIS A 31 -3.04 -6.58 -11.05
N LEU A 32 -2.08 -5.87 -10.43
CA LEU A 32 -2.28 -5.25 -9.12
C LEU A 32 -3.34 -4.15 -9.15
N ASP A 33 -3.35 -3.31 -10.18
CA ASP A 33 -4.36 -2.27 -10.32
C ASP A 33 -5.76 -2.89 -10.42
N HIS A 34 -5.91 -3.94 -11.24
CA HIS A 34 -7.18 -4.66 -11.37
C HIS A 34 -7.61 -5.33 -10.05
N LEU A 35 -6.69 -6.07 -9.43
CA LEU A 35 -6.92 -6.77 -8.15
C LEU A 35 -7.36 -5.81 -7.05
N LEU A 36 -6.69 -4.66 -6.93
CA LEU A 36 -6.90 -3.70 -5.85
C LEU A 36 -7.95 -2.63 -6.18
N ALA A 37 -8.55 -2.65 -7.38
CA ALA A 37 -9.51 -1.65 -7.84
C ALA A 37 -10.66 -1.39 -6.85
N PRO A 38 -11.33 -2.41 -6.28
CA PRO A 38 -12.43 -2.18 -5.33
C PRO A 38 -11.98 -1.42 -4.07
N LEU A 39 -10.75 -1.68 -3.60
CA LEU A 39 -10.18 -1.00 -2.43
C LEU A 39 -9.75 0.43 -2.76
N SER A 40 -9.23 0.65 -3.98
CA SER A 40 -8.89 1.98 -4.49
C SER A 40 -10.13 2.84 -4.61
N GLU A 41 -11.20 2.32 -5.22
CA GLU A 41 -12.47 3.01 -5.41
C GLU A 41 -13.09 3.43 -4.08
N ALA A 42 -13.10 2.54 -3.08
CA ALA A 42 -13.63 2.84 -1.76
C ALA A 42 -12.82 3.96 -1.06
N GLY A 43 -11.48 3.90 -1.12
CA GLY A 43 -10.61 4.94 -0.57
C GLY A 43 -10.77 6.29 -1.28
N LEU A 44 -10.82 6.28 -2.61
CA LEU A 44 -11.02 7.49 -3.42
C LEU A 44 -12.41 8.12 -3.19
N ALA A 45 -13.45 7.30 -3.01
CA ALA A 45 -14.77 7.80 -2.65
C ALA A 45 -14.77 8.49 -1.26
N ALA A 46 -14.07 7.92 -0.28
CA ALA A 46 -13.90 8.51 1.04
C ALA A 46 -13.08 9.81 1.01
N ALA A 47 -12.12 9.92 0.07
CA ALA A 47 -11.28 11.11 -0.12
C ALA A 47 -12.09 12.35 -0.52
N LYS A 48 -13.23 12.19 -1.19
CA LYS A 48 -14.12 13.29 -1.64
C LYS A 48 -13.36 14.43 -2.33
N PHE A 49 -12.39 14.06 -3.20
CA PHE A 49 -11.56 15.02 -3.90
C PHE A 49 -12.42 15.89 -4.82
N ALA A 50 -12.34 17.20 -4.63
CA ALA A 50 -13.23 18.15 -5.27
C ALA A 50 -12.52 19.00 -6.34
N ALA A 51 -13.31 19.72 -7.15
CA ALA A 51 -12.79 20.63 -8.17
C ALA A 51 -11.90 21.73 -7.54
N ASN A 52 -10.80 22.05 -8.23
CA ASN A 52 -9.81 23.05 -7.81
C ASN A 52 -9.04 22.71 -6.52
N GLU A 53 -9.17 21.51 -5.97
CA GLU A 53 -8.32 21.05 -4.88
C GLU A 53 -6.96 20.58 -5.37
N SER A 54 -5.98 20.59 -4.48
CA SER A 54 -4.67 19.98 -4.68
C SER A 54 -4.54 18.77 -3.74
N ALA A 55 -4.04 17.65 -4.28
CA ALA A 55 -3.82 16.42 -3.53
C ALA A 55 -2.34 16.00 -3.55
N LEU A 56 -1.88 15.46 -2.42
CA LEU A 56 -0.63 14.73 -2.29
C LEU A 56 -0.96 13.25 -2.13
N ASP A 57 -0.49 12.39 -3.04
CA ASP A 57 -0.65 10.94 -2.97
C ASP A 57 0.64 10.30 -2.47
N VAL A 58 0.64 9.78 -1.25
CA VAL A 58 1.82 9.29 -0.53
C VAL A 58 2.00 7.79 -0.71
N GLY A 59 3.19 7.39 -1.17
CA GLY A 59 3.47 6.01 -1.58
C GLY A 59 2.67 5.65 -2.83
N CYS A 60 2.68 6.55 -3.83
CA CYS A 60 1.85 6.44 -5.04
C CYS A 60 2.23 5.27 -5.96
N GLY A 61 3.40 4.68 -5.78
CA GLY A 61 3.88 3.54 -6.54
C GLY A 61 3.88 3.79 -8.05
N CYS A 62 3.19 2.92 -8.79
CA CYS A 62 3.01 3.03 -10.24
C CYS A 62 1.92 4.04 -10.67
N GLY A 63 1.42 4.86 -9.75
CA GLY A 63 0.57 6.03 -10.02
C GLY A 63 -0.92 5.76 -10.18
N ASP A 64 -1.41 4.56 -9.87
CA ASP A 64 -2.83 4.20 -10.05
C ASP A 64 -3.79 5.21 -9.39
N THR A 65 -3.63 5.46 -8.11
CA THR A 65 -4.48 6.38 -7.34
C THR A 65 -4.27 7.85 -7.71
N SER A 66 -3.03 8.25 -8.00
CA SER A 66 -2.73 9.61 -8.51
C SER A 66 -3.41 9.90 -9.83
N ILE A 67 -3.37 8.94 -10.78
CA ILE A 67 -4.02 9.03 -12.08
C ILE A 67 -5.55 9.08 -11.91
N ALA A 68 -6.11 8.23 -11.04
CA ALA A 68 -7.55 8.21 -10.76
C ALA A 68 -8.04 9.52 -10.14
N LEU A 69 -7.31 10.09 -9.17
CA LEU A 69 -7.58 11.42 -8.60
C LEU A 69 -7.55 12.50 -9.69
N GLY A 70 -6.48 12.53 -10.49
CA GLY A 70 -6.32 13.51 -11.57
C GLY A 70 -7.40 13.41 -12.65
N ALA A 71 -7.83 12.21 -12.99
CA ALA A 71 -8.92 11.97 -13.95
C ALA A 71 -10.29 12.38 -13.40
N SER A 72 -10.51 12.24 -12.08
CA SER A 72 -11.78 12.60 -11.43
C SER A 72 -12.04 14.11 -11.44
N GLN A 73 -10.99 14.95 -11.42
CA GLN A 73 -11.08 16.40 -11.31
C GLN A 73 -10.03 17.09 -12.18
N SER A 74 -10.38 17.41 -13.41
CA SER A 74 -9.46 18.04 -14.38
C SER A 74 -8.97 19.44 -13.98
N SER A 75 -9.67 20.14 -13.09
CA SER A 75 -9.27 21.45 -12.53
C SER A 75 -8.46 21.33 -11.23
N GLY A 76 -8.35 20.13 -10.66
CA GLY A 76 -7.50 19.85 -9.51
C GLY A 76 -6.07 19.52 -9.95
N SER A 77 -5.15 19.49 -8.98
CA SER A 77 -3.77 19.04 -9.19
C SER A 77 -3.41 17.90 -8.25
N VAL A 78 -2.65 16.93 -8.74
CA VAL A 78 -2.20 15.79 -7.95
C VAL A 78 -0.67 15.69 -8.04
N THR A 79 -0.02 15.59 -6.88
CA THR A 79 1.40 15.24 -6.78
C THR A 79 1.52 13.86 -6.13
N GLY A 80 1.97 12.87 -6.87
CA GLY A 80 2.32 11.57 -6.32
C GLY A 80 3.77 11.58 -5.81
N VAL A 81 3.99 11.09 -4.60
CA VAL A 81 5.34 10.92 -4.05
C VAL A 81 5.59 9.47 -3.67
N ASP A 82 6.79 8.99 -3.98
CA ASP A 82 7.25 7.64 -3.61
C ASP A 82 8.77 7.65 -3.44
N ILE A 83 9.29 6.69 -2.68
CA ILE A 83 10.74 6.47 -2.54
C ILE A 83 11.33 5.64 -3.68
N SER A 84 10.49 4.92 -4.43
CA SER A 84 10.88 3.97 -5.48
C SER A 84 11.02 4.66 -6.84
N GLU A 85 12.25 4.87 -7.28
CA GLU A 85 12.56 5.40 -8.61
C GLU A 85 11.95 4.56 -9.76
N PRO A 86 12.06 3.20 -9.78
CA PRO A 86 11.51 2.42 -10.88
C PRO A 86 9.97 2.50 -10.98
N MET A 87 9.26 2.58 -9.85
CA MET A 87 7.81 2.73 -9.87
C MET A 87 7.40 4.12 -10.34
N LEU A 88 8.08 5.17 -9.89
CA LEU A 88 7.82 6.55 -10.33
C LEU A 88 8.10 6.75 -11.81
N ALA A 89 9.19 6.18 -12.34
CA ALA A 89 9.47 6.23 -13.78
C ALA A 89 8.34 5.60 -14.60
N HIS A 90 7.76 4.50 -14.11
CA HIS A 90 6.60 3.87 -14.73
C HIS A 90 5.33 4.74 -14.59
N ALA A 91 5.08 5.34 -13.43
CA ALA A 91 3.95 6.24 -13.19
C ALA A 91 3.98 7.48 -14.11
N GLN A 92 5.15 8.08 -14.31
CA GLN A 92 5.35 9.21 -15.22
C GLN A 92 4.94 8.88 -16.66
N VAL A 93 5.33 7.69 -17.16
CA VAL A 93 4.93 7.24 -18.51
C VAL A 93 3.41 7.06 -18.59
N ARG A 94 2.78 6.50 -17.55
CA ARG A 94 1.32 6.28 -17.52
C ARG A 94 0.51 7.58 -17.52
N ALA A 95 1.04 8.63 -16.89
CA ALA A 95 0.36 9.93 -16.77
C ALA A 95 0.84 10.98 -17.79
N ASP A 96 1.60 10.62 -18.83
CA ASP A 96 2.20 11.56 -19.80
C ASP A 96 1.17 12.52 -20.45
N ALA A 97 -0.05 12.06 -20.64
CA ALA A 97 -1.15 12.86 -21.20
C ALA A 97 -1.93 13.67 -20.15
N MET A 98 -1.53 13.66 -18.88
CA MET A 98 -2.27 14.27 -17.76
C MET A 98 -1.50 15.46 -17.17
N PRO A 99 -1.70 16.69 -17.66
CA PRO A 99 -0.93 17.86 -17.21
C PRO A 99 -1.19 18.27 -15.75
N ASN A 100 -2.25 17.75 -15.14
CA ASN A 100 -2.62 17.99 -13.76
C ASN A 100 -2.09 16.94 -12.77
N VAL A 101 -1.33 15.94 -13.25
CA VAL A 101 -0.70 14.90 -12.42
C VAL A 101 0.81 14.99 -12.57
N SER A 102 1.51 15.02 -11.46
CA SER A 102 2.99 15.02 -11.42
C SER A 102 3.50 14.02 -10.38
N PHE A 103 4.74 13.55 -10.57
CA PHE A 103 5.37 12.60 -9.66
C PHE A 103 6.74 13.12 -9.21
N GLU A 104 7.05 12.91 -7.93
CA GLU A 104 8.30 13.34 -7.32
C GLU A 104 8.87 12.23 -6.45
N GLN A 105 10.17 11.96 -6.56
CA GLN A 105 10.86 11.03 -5.67
C GLN A 105 11.14 11.72 -4.34
N ALA A 106 10.48 11.27 -3.28
CA ALA A 106 10.63 11.83 -1.95
C ALA A 106 10.29 10.81 -0.85
N ASP A 107 11.01 10.86 0.26
CA ASP A 107 10.60 10.22 1.51
C ASP A 107 9.61 11.15 2.22
N ALA A 108 8.33 10.80 2.18
CA ALA A 108 7.25 11.60 2.76
C ALA A 108 7.36 11.76 4.30
N ALA A 109 8.15 10.90 4.98
CA ALA A 109 8.40 11.03 6.41
C ALA A 109 9.22 12.29 6.75
N ILE A 110 10.11 12.72 5.85
CA ILE A 110 11.09 13.81 6.10
C ILE A 110 11.06 14.92 5.07
N ALA A 111 10.37 14.75 3.93
CA ALA A 111 10.28 15.76 2.89
C ALA A 111 9.73 17.08 3.43
N GLU A 112 10.26 18.19 2.94
CA GLU A 112 9.77 19.51 3.31
C GLU A 112 8.47 19.84 2.59
N PHE A 113 7.39 19.88 3.33
CA PHE A 113 6.08 20.29 2.85
C PHE A 113 5.68 21.66 3.43
N SER A 114 4.92 22.41 2.65
CA SER A 114 4.29 23.66 3.06
C SER A 114 2.78 23.58 2.78
N ASN A 115 1.94 24.15 3.59
CA ASN A 115 0.47 24.18 3.56
C ASN A 115 -0.13 24.37 2.13
N GLN A 116 -0.03 23.37 1.26
CA GLN A 116 -0.38 23.51 -0.16
C GLN A 116 -1.44 22.53 -0.63
N TYR A 117 -1.72 21.46 0.14
CA TYR A 117 -2.66 20.43 -0.26
C TYR A 117 -3.97 20.51 0.51
N ASN A 118 -5.08 20.28 -0.19
CA ASN A 118 -6.41 20.11 0.42
C ASN A 118 -6.62 18.68 0.91
N LEU A 119 -5.94 17.73 0.25
CA LEU A 119 -6.02 16.31 0.52
C LEU A 119 -4.60 15.72 0.59
N VAL A 120 -4.32 14.93 1.62
CA VAL A 120 -3.28 13.92 1.62
C VAL A 120 -3.95 12.57 1.49
N PHE A 121 -3.58 11.80 0.48
CA PHE A 121 -4.12 10.47 0.21
C PHE A 121 -3.01 9.43 0.28
N SER A 122 -3.35 8.18 0.62
CA SER A 122 -2.44 7.05 0.48
C SER A 122 -3.21 5.74 0.37
N ARG A 123 -2.84 4.89 -0.56
CA ARG A 123 -3.29 3.49 -0.60
C ARG A 123 -2.11 2.58 -0.30
N PHE A 124 -2.07 2.02 0.91
CA PHE A 124 -1.05 1.07 1.38
C PHE A 124 0.39 1.60 1.49
N GLY A 125 0.65 2.89 1.30
CA GLY A 125 1.99 3.47 1.39
C GLY A 125 2.42 3.78 2.83
N VAL A 126 1.53 4.37 3.63
CA VAL A 126 1.86 4.90 4.98
C VAL A 126 2.20 3.84 6.03
N MET A 127 1.88 2.57 5.77
CA MET A 127 2.17 1.45 6.69
C MET A 127 3.67 1.11 6.78
N PHE A 128 4.49 1.69 5.92
CA PHE A 128 5.92 1.38 5.84
C PHE A 128 6.82 2.43 6.51
N PHE A 129 6.26 3.45 7.15
CA PHE A 129 7.04 4.43 7.89
C PHE A 129 7.75 3.79 9.10
N ALA A 130 9.04 4.07 9.28
CA ALA A 130 9.84 3.61 10.42
C ALA A 130 9.39 4.29 11.74
N ASP A 131 9.13 5.60 11.69
CA ASP A 131 8.48 6.37 12.75
C ASP A 131 7.18 6.98 12.20
N PRO A 132 6.05 6.26 12.35
CA PRO A 132 4.79 6.74 11.79
C PRO A 132 4.29 8.02 12.46
N GLU A 133 4.54 8.23 13.77
CA GLU A 133 4.09 9.46 14.44
C GLU A 133 4.82 10.70 13.90
N ALA A 134 6.13 10.63 13.72
CA ALA A 134 6.90 11.71 13.10
C ALA A 134 6.49 11.96 11.65
N ALA A 135 6.27 10.88 10.87
CA ALA A 135 5.84 10.96 9.48
C ALA A 135 4.45 11.63 9.34
N PHE A 136 3.47 11.23 10.14
CA PHE A 136 2.15 11.87 10.12
C PHE A 136 2.17 13.32 10.61
N LYS A 137 3.02 13.67 11.58
CA LYS A 137 3.28 15.08 11.95
C LYS A 137 3.82 15.89 10.76
N ASN A 138 4.69 15.28 9.95
CA ASN A 138 5.22 15.91 8.75
C ASN A 138 4.16 16.05 7.65
N LEU A 139 3.39 14.99 7.38
CA LEU A 139 2.29 15.03 6.40
C LEU A 139 1.21 16.03 6.77
N ARG A 140 0.95 16.24 8.07
CA ARG A 140 0.01 17.26 8.52
C ARG A 140 0.46 18.67 8.10
N LYS A 141 1.77 18.97 8.05
CA LYS A 141 2.30 20.26 7.56
C LYS A 141 2.05 20.48 6.06
N ALA A 142 1.86 19.40 5.29
CA ALA A 142 1.51 19.49 3.87
C ALA A 142 0.08 20.01 3.65
N LEU A 143 -0.80 19.78 4.62
CA LEU A 143 -2.20 20.15 4.54
C LEU A 143 -2.42 21.62 4.80
N LYS A 144 -3.29 22.24 4.00
CA LYS A 144 -3.89 23.54 4.29
C LYS A 144 -4.71 23.48 5.58
N PRO A 145 -5.02 24.63 6.21
CA PRO A 145 -6.06 24.71 7.22
C PRO A 145 -7.37 24.07 6.71
N ASN A 146 -7.98 23.22 7.54
CA ASN A 146 -9.17 22.41 7.20
C ASN A 146 -8.95 21.42 6.04
N GLY A 147 -7.70 21.14 5.68
CA GLY A 147 -7.36 20.04 4.79
C GLY A 147 -7.58 18.69 5.48
N ARG A 148 -7.70 17.64 4.69
CA ARG A 148 -7.98 16.30 5.18
C ARG A 148 -6.94 15.28 4.72
N MET A 149 -6.79 14.26 5.52
CA MET A 149 -6.04 13.06 5.18
C MET A 149 -6.99 11.88 5.04
N VAL A 150 -6.80 11.07 4.00
CA VAL A 150 -7.50 9.80 3.82
C VAL A 150 -6.51 8.74 3.40
N PHE A 151 -6.51 7.60 4.07
CA PHE A 151 -5.69 6.49 3.64
C PHE A 151 -6.37 5.13 3.82
N VAL A 152 -5.90 4.16 3.05
CA VAL A 152 -6.34 2.75 3.10
C VAL A 152 -5.19 1.91 3.63
N CYS A 153 -5.44 1.11 4.67
CA CYS A 153 -4.47 0.16 5.23
C CYS A 153 -5.15 -1.17 5.57
N TRP A 154 -4.34 -2.25 5.65
CA TRP A 154 -4.88 -3.59 5.87
C TRP A 154 -5.37 -3.78 7.30
N GLN A 155 -6.50 -4.48 7.45
CA GLN A 155 -6.94 -5.09 8.70
C GLN A 155 -6.05 -6.28 9.06
N PRO A 156 -6.23 -6.93 10.23
CA PRO A 156 -5.39 -8.05 10.64
C PRO A 156 -5.29 -9.16 9.59
N PRO A 157 -4.20 -9.95 9.57
CA PRO A 157 -4.03 -11.07 8.64
C PRO A 157 -5.16 -12.11 8.69
N SER A 158 -5.88 -12.22 9.82
CA SER A 158 -7.07 -13.09 9.95
C SER A 158 -8.20 -12.69 9.01
N GLU A 159 -8.35 -11.39 8.76
CA GLU A 159 -9.37 -10.81 7.90
C GLU A 159 -8.93 -10.69 6.44
N ASN A 160 -7.69 -11.08 6.13
CA ASN A 160 -7.07 -10.99 4.81
C ASN A 160 -6.59 -12.35 4.30
N PRO A 161 -7.52 -13.32 4.05
CA PRO A 161 -7.16 -14.63 3.53
C PRO A 161 -6.38 -14.58 2.21
N TRP A 162 -6.61 -13.59 1.36
CA TRP A 162 -5.91 -13.43 0.08
C TRP A 162 -4.38 -13.32 0.23
N MET A 163 -3.87 -12.78 1.35
CA MET A 163 -2.43 -12.76 1.69
C MET A 163 -2.05 -13.86 2.67
N SER A 164 -2.91 -14.12 3.68
CA SER A 164 -2.52 -14.94 4.81
C SER A 164 -2.56 -16.44 4.52
N LEU A 165 -3.41 -16.92 3.58
CA LEU A 165 -3.49 -18.34 3.26
C LEU A 165 -2.19 -18.87 2.66
N ALA A 166 -1.62 -18.19 1.67
CA ALA A 166 -0.34 -18.56 1.09
C ALA A 166 0.79 -18.51 2.12
N GLY A 167 0.82 -17.48 2.98
CA GLY A 167 1.78 -17.37 4.08
C GLY A 167 1.68 -18.55 5.06
N LYS A 168 0.47 -18.96 5.44
CA LYS A 168 0.23 -20.14 6.31
C LYS A 168 0.69 -21.44 5.64
N ALA A 169 0.47 -21.59 4.33
CA ALA A 169 0.87 -22.78 3.60
C ALA A 169 2.38 -22.98 3.56
N VAL A 170 3.17 -21.89 3.46
CA VAL A 170 4.64 -21.98 3.40
C VAL A 170 5.31 -21.96 4.78
N GLN A 171 4.59 -21.61 5.83
CA GLN A 171 5.14 -21.50 7.19
C GLN A 171 5.87 -22.78 7.67
N PRO A 172 5.41 -24.02 7.41
CA PRO A 172 6.12 -25.24 7.82
C PRO A 172 7.51 -25.41 7.18
N PHE A 173 7.79 -24.72 6.09
CA PHE A 173 9.07 -24.76 5.37
C PHE A 173 10.03 -23.66 5.82
N MET A 174 9.60 -22.78 6.72
CA MET A 174 10.41 -21.67 7.21
C MET A 174 11.06 -22.00 8.55
N PRO A 175 12.27 -21.51 8.79
CA PRO A 175 12.88 -21.64 10.11
C PRO A 175 11.98 -20.97 11.16
N PRO A 176 11.93 -21.49 12.39
CA PRO A 176 11.20 -20.86 13.48
C PRO A 176 11.67 -19.42 13.67
N ALA A 177 10.73 -18.48 13.84
CA ALA A 177 11.08 -17.11 14.14
C ALA A 177 11.85 -17.05 15.47
N ALA A 178 13.00 -16.40 15.49
CA ALA A 178 13.83 -16.28 16.69
C ALA A 178 13.15 -15.46 17.82
N THR A 179 12.29 -14.52 17.45
CA THR A 179 11.50 -13.67 18.35
C THR A 179 10.09 -13.49 17.81
N ALA A 180 9.14 -13.20 18.68
CA ALA A 180 7.81 -12.78 18.23
C ALA A 180 7.94 -11.49 17.39
N PRO A 181 7.32 -11.43 16.21
CA PRO A 181 7.39 -10.23 15.38
C PRO A 181 6.72 -9.05 16.09
N ASN A 182 7.31 -7.85 15.96
CA ASN A 182 6.66 -6.63 16.40
C ASN A 182 5.45 -6.37 15.47
N PRO A 183 4.20 -6.34 15.97
CA PRO A 183 3.02 -6.17 15.13
C PRO A 183 2.95 -4.79 14.46
N HIS A 184 3.71 -3.82 14.97
CA HIS A 184 3.76 -2.45 14.45
C HIS A 184 5.05 -2.16 13.66
N ALA A 185 5.86 -3.18 13.37
CA ALA A 185 7.01 -3.00 12.48
C ALA A 185 6.55 -2.58 11.07
N PRO A 186 7.32 -1.72 10.36
CA PRO A 186 6.99 -1.32 9.00
C PRO A 186 6.65 -2.50 8.09
N GLY A 187 5.46 -2.48 7.51
CA GLY A 187 4.98 -3.59 6.69
C GLY A 187 3.47 -3.57 6.48
N PRO A 188 2.93 -4.52 5.71
CA PRO A 188 1.52 -4.52 5.32
C PRO A 188 0.53 -4.45 6.49
N PHE A 189 0.88 -5.03 7.63
CA PHE A 189 -0.03 -5.12 8.78
C PHE A 189 0.35 -4.20 9.96
N ALA A 190 1.28 -3.25 9.76
CA ALA A 190 1.69 -2.32 10.82
C ALA A 190 0.53 -1.49 11.39
N PHE A 191 -0.48 -1.22 10.57
CA PHE A 191 -1.68 -0.45 10.92
C PHE A 191 -2.95 -1.30 11.05
N SER A 192 -2.80 -2.59 11.28
CA SER A 192 -3.95 -3.50 11.43
C SER A 192 -4.78 -3.26 12.70
N ASP A 193 -4.15 -2.73 13.76
CA ASP A 193 -4.83 -2.33 15.00
C ASP A 193 -5.38 -0.89 14.89
N PRO A 194 -6.71 -0.68 14.86
CA PRO A 194 -7.30 0.64 14.76
C PRO A 194 -6.99 1.53 15.98
N ALA A 195 -6.76 0.96 17.16
CA ALA A 195 -6.38 1.74 18.33
C ALA A 195 -4.97 2.33 18.20
N HIS A 196 -4.05 1.58 17.58
CA HIS A 196 -2.72 2.07 17.26
C HIS A 196 -2.76 3.20 16.24
N VAL A 197 -3.56 3.05 15.17
CA VAL A 197 -3.76 4.10 14.15
C VAL A 197 -4.33 5.37 14.76
N LEU A 198 -5.36 5.25 15.60
CA LEU A 198 -5.95 6.38 16.30
C LEU A 198 -4.93 7.12 17.19
N ALA A 199 -4.10 6.38 17.91
CA ALA A 199 -3.06 6.96 18.76
C ALA A 199 -2.03 7.76 17.94
N ILE A 200 -1.52 7.19 16.83
CA ILE A 200 -0.57 7.86 15.93
C ILE A 200 -1.17 9.18 15.41
N LEU A 201 -2.37 9.16 14.86
CA LEU A 201 -3.00 10.35 14.28
C LEU A 201 -3.28 11.42 15.34
N SER A 202 -3.77 11.02 16.51
CA SER A 202 -4.01 11.94 17.63
C SER A 202 -2.72 12.60 18.11
N ASN A 203 -1.64 11.82 18.27
CA ASN A 203 -0.32 12.32 18.66
C ASN A 203 0.31 13.21 17.57
N ALA A 204 0.00 12.95 16.30
CA ALA A 204 0.39 13.80 15.19
C ALA A 204 -0.41 15.12 15.11
N GLY A 205 -1.48 15.25 15.91
CA GLY A 205 -2.31 16.46 16.01
C GLY A 205 -3.45 16.54 15.00
N PHE A 206 -3.85 15.41 14.41
CA PHE A 206 -5.07 15.34 13.61
C PHE A 206 -6.32 15.32 14.50
N ALA A 207 -7.40 15.90 13.98
CA ALA A 207 -8.72 15.90 14.60
C ALA A 207 -9.70 15.03 13.80
N ASN A 208 -10.88 14.77 14.36
CA ASN A 208 -12.01 14.10 13.71
C ASN A 208 -11.61 12.76 13.04
N VAL A 209 -10.72 11.99 13.69
CA VAL A 209 -10.26 10.69 13.16
C VAL A 209 -11.42 9.72 13.09
N GLN A 210 -11.67 9.19 11.89
CA GLN A 210 -12.65 8.12 11.64
C GLN A 210 -11.92 6.92 11.04
N ILE A 211 -12.27 5.72 11.47
CA ILE A 211 -11.71 4.46 11.00
C ILE A 211 -12.87 3.55 10.65
N GLU A 212 -13.09 3.33 9.36
CA GLU A 212 -14.20 2.55 8.84
C GLU A 212 -13.71 1.22 8.26
N SER A 213 -14.41 0.13 8.59
CA SER A 213 -14.12 -1.18 7.99
C SER A 213 -14.72 -1.27 6.60
N PHE A 214 -13.92 -1.72 5.64
CA PHE A 214 -14.38 -2.07 4.29
C PHE A 214 -13.85 -3.44 3.90
N ASN A 215 -14.75 -4.35 3.54
CA ASN A 215 -14.46 -5.73 3.20
C ASN A 215 -15.01 -6.02 1.82
N THR A 216 -14.24 -6.75 1.00
CA THR A 216 -14.66 -7.13 -0.35
C THR A 216 -13.85 -8.35 -0.80
N PRO A 217 -14.43 -9.27 -1.59
CA PRO A 217 -13.64 -10.29 -2.26
C PRO A 217 -12.73 -9.64 -3.32
N LEU A 218 -11.54 -10.21 -3.46
CA LEU A 218 -10.60 -9.88 -4.54
C LEU A 218 -10.48 -11.09 -5.46
N HIS A 219 -10.58 -10.86 -6.76
CA HIS A 219 -10.34 -11.87 -7.77
C HIS A 219 -8.84 -12.08 -7.97
N ILE A 220 -8.32 -13.18 -7.42
CA ILE A 220 -6.87 -13.46 -7.41
C ILE A 220 -6.40 -13.96 -8.76
N ALA A 221 -7.13 -14.89 -9.36
CA ALA A 221 -6.83 -15.47 -10.68
C ALA A 221 -7.96 -16.39 -11.17
N ASP A 222 -8.00 -16.65 -12.47
CA ASP A 222 -8.97 -17.55 -13.12
C ASP A 222 -8.70 -19.03 -12.81
N ASN A 223 -7.49 -19.40 -12.43
CA ASN A 223 -7.09 -20.78 -12.15
C ASN A 223 -5.96 -20.87 -11.11
N LEU A 224 -5.74 -22.11 -10.58
CA LEU A 224 -4.75 -22.35 -9.53
C LEU A 224 -3.30 -22.09 -9.95
N ASP A 225 -2.96 -22.26 -11.22
CA ASP A 225 -1.59 -22.07 -11.68
C ASP A 225 -1.24 -20.58 -11.73
N ASP A 226 -2.16 -19.76 -12.20
CA ASP A 226 -2.01 -18.31 -12.21
C ASP A 226 -2.05 -17.73 -10.77
N ALA A 227 -2.93 -18.25 -9.91
CA ALA A 227 -2.95 -17.88 -8.49
C ALA A 227 -1.62 -18.19 -7.81
N LEU A 228 -1.06 -19.39 -8.05
CA LEU A 228 0.24 -19.77 -7.53
C LEU A 228 1.35 -18.88 -8.08
N TYR A 229 1.36 -18.63 -9.40
CA TYR A 229 2.34 -17.74 -10.03
C TYR A 229 2.34 -16.36 -9.36
N PHE A 230 1.16 -15.75 -9.20
CA PHE A 230 1.04 -14.45 -8.54
C PHE A 230 1.59 -14.45 -7.11
N GLN A 231 1.26 -15.46 -6.31
CA GLN A 231 1.73 -15.60 -4.92
C GLN A 231 3.25 -15.89 -4.82
N THR A 232 3.88 -16.34 -5.90
CA THR A 232 5.37 -16.46 -5.96
C THR A 232 6.06 -15.14 -6.29
N GLN A 233 5.31 -14.13 -6.73
CA GLN A 233 5.86 -12.81 -7.08
C GLN A 233 5.69 -11.81 -5.94
N ILE A 234 4.55 -11.81 -5.27
CA ILE A 234 4.16 -10.77 -4.31
C ILE A 234 3.60 -11.40 -3.04
N GLY A 235 3.88 -10.77 -1.91
CA GLY A 235 3.31 -11.10 -0.61
C GLY A 235 4.22 -12.00 0.25
N PRO A 236 3.73 -12.41 1.43
CA PRO A 236 4.53 -13.17 2.39
C PRO A 236 5.07 -14.50 1.87
N ALA A 237 4.29 -15.21 1.05
CA ALA A 237 4.72 -16.48 0.47
C ALA A 237 5.87 -16.32 -0.52
N ALA A 238 5.90 -15.25 -1.31
CA ALA A 238 6.97 -14.99 -2.27
C ALA A 238 8.34 -14.89 -1.58
N ASN A 239 8.41 -14.16 -0.45
CA ASN A 239 9.63 -14.00 0.34
C ASN A 239 10.13 -15.35 0.91
N ALA A 240 9.21 -16.22 1.30
CA ALA A 240 9.53 -17.55 1.79
C ALA A 240 10.03 -18.46 0.65
N ILE A 241 9.26 -18.56 -0.43
CA ILE A 241 9.53 -19.48 -1.55
C ILE A 241 10.88 -19.15 -2.24
N VAL A 242 11.28 -17.89 -2.30
CA VAL A 242 12.56 -17.49 -2.93
C VAL A 242 13.78 -18.05 -2.19
N THR A 243 13.66 -18.38 -0.91
CA THR A 243 14.75 -18.95 -0.10
C THR A 243 14.82 -20.47 -0.16
N LEU A 244 13.82 -21.13 -0.76
CA LEU A 244 13.72 -22.58 -0.87
C LEU A 244 14.26 -23.09 -2.21
N GLU A 245 14.81 -24.30 -2.20
CA GLU A 245 15.38 -24.96 -3.41
C GLU A 245 14.91 -26.43 -3.52
N GLY A 246 15.00 -26.96 -4.74
CA GLY A 246 14.74 -28.37 -5.03
C GLY A 246 13.38 -28.86 -4.53
N ALA A 247 13.37 -30.08 -3.95
CA ALA A 247 12.15 -30.74 -3.49
C ALA A 247 11.38 -29.96 -2.41
N GLU A 248 12.07 -29.21 -1.56
CA GLU A 248 11.44 -28.40 -0.52
C GLU A 248 10.62 -27.25 -1.12
N LYS A 249 11.16 -26.60 -2.15
CA LYS A 249 10.43 -25.58 -2.91
C LYS A 249 9.19 -26.15 -3.59
N ASP A 250 9.30 -27.34 -4.23
CA ASP A 250 8.19 -28.00 -4.88
C ASP A 250 7.08 -28.37 -3.89
N GLN A 251 7.44 -28.83 -2.68
CA GLN A 251 6.51 -29.12 -1.61
C GLN A 251 5.80 -27.86 -1.10
N ALA A 252 6.52 -26.74 -0.92
CA ALA A 252 5.95 -25.46 -0.52
C ALA A 252 4.96 -24.93 -1.56
N LEU A 253 5.32 -24.97 -2.85
CA LEU A 253 4.43 -24.58 -3.95
C LEU A 253 3.16 -25.43 -4.00
N ASN A 254 3.31 -26.76 -3.81
CA ASN A 254 2.16 -27.65 -3.75
C ASN A 254 1.27 -27.37 -2.52
N ALA A 255 1.85 -27.06 -1.37
CA ALA A 255 1.10 -26.68 -0.17
C ALA A 255 0.25 -25.42 -0.39
N VAL A 256 0.77 -24.41 -1.12
CA VAL A 256 0.00 -23.22 -1.51
C VAL A 256 -1.17 -23.61 -2.42
N LYS A 257 -0.95 -24.45 -3.43
CA LYS A 257 -2.03 -24.94 -4.31
C LYS A 257 -3.13 -25.66 -3.53
N GLU A 258 -2.75 -26.56 -2.65
CA GLU A 258 -3.73 -27.32 -1.84
C GLU A 258 -4.49 -26.41 -0.87
N MET A 259 -3.87 -25.34 -0.36
CA MET A 259 -4.54 -24.35 0.47
C MET A 259 -5.59 -23.54 -0.32
N PHE A 260 -5.34 -23.26 -1.61
CA PHE A 260 -6.26 -22.51 -2.46
C PHE A 260 -7.37 -23.38 -3.07
N ARG A 261 -7.13 -24.68 -3.27
CA ARG A 261 -8.06 -25.59 -3.96
C ARG A 261 -9.50 -25.56 -3.42
N PRO A 262 -9.75 -25.52 -2.08
CA PRO A 262 -11.11 -25.45 -1.54
C PRO A 262 -11.86 -24.15 -1.86
N HIS A 263 -11.13 -23.08 -2.24
CA HIS A 263 -11.68 -21.77 -2.54
C HIS A 263 -11.89 -21.53 -4.05
N MET A 264 -11.43 -22.47 -4.90
CA MET A 264 -11.65 -22.38 -6.35
C MET A 264 -13.12 -22.62 -6.70
N THR A 265 -13.61 -21.78 -7.59
CA THR A 265 -14.94 -21.90 -8.22
C THR A 265 -14.82 -22.03 -9.74
N SER A 266 -15.94 -22.11 -10.45
CA SER A 266 -15.97 -22.04 -11.92
C SER A 266 -15.59 -20.65 -12.47
N GLU A 267 -15.61 -19.62 -11.61
CA GLU A 267 -15.28 -18.21 -11.95
C GLU A 267 -13.85 -17.84 -11.54
N GLY A 268 -13.09 -18.76 -10.95
CA GLY A 268 -11.73 -18.56 -10.49
C GLY A 268 -11.58 -18.60 -8.97
N LEU A 269 -10.53 -17.97 -8.47
CA LEU A 269 -10.18 -17.86 -7.05
C LEU A 269 -10.49 -16.45 -6.56
N ASP A 270 -11.57 -16.33 -5.79
CA ASP A 270 -11.89 -15.12 -5.05
C ASP A 270 -11.58 -15.33 -3.57
N LEU A 271 -10.87 -14.37 -2.97
CA LEU A 271 -10.54 -14.41 -1.55
C LEU A 271 -10.88 -13.08 -0.88
N GLU A 272 -11.42 -13.14 0.34
CA GLU A 272 -11.75 -11.97 1.11
C GLU A 272 -10.53 -11.10 1.42
N ALA A 273 -10.75 -9.80 1.34
CA ALA A 273 -9.83 -8.76 1.76
C ALA A 273 -10.56 -7.75 2.64
N ALA A 274 -9.86 -7.27 3.65
CA ALA A 274 -10.39 -6.32 4.62
C ALA A 274 -9.40 -5.19 4.86
N VAL A 275 -9.89 -3.96 4.77
CA VAL A 275 -9.11 -2.75 4.99
C VAL A 275 -9.78 -1.82 5.98
N TRP A 276 -8.98 -0.98 6.62
CA TRP A 276 -9.44 0.24 7.25
C TRP A 276 -9.36 1.37 6.23
N ILE A 277 -10.46 2.10 6.08
CA ILE A 277 -10.48 3.41 5.42
C ILE A 277 -10.45 4.44 6.54
N VAL A 278 -9.34 5.17 6.60
CA VAL A 278 -9.07 6.12 7.68
C VAL A 278 -9.17 7.53 7.14
N SER A 279 -9.91 8.38 7.82
CA SER A 279 -9.98 9.81 7.53
C SER A 279 -9.67 10.64 8.77
N ALA A 280 -9.03 11.79 8.58
CA ALA A 280 -8.69 12.72 9.64
C ALA A 280 -8.58 14.16 9.10
N GLU A 281 -8.72 15.16 9.94
CA GLU A 281 -8.74 16.57 9.57
C GLU A 281 -7.59 17.34 10.20
N ASN A 282 -7.05 18.32 9.45
CA ASN A 282 -6.11 19.30 9.96
C ASN A 282 -6.90 20.53 10.44
N GLU A 283 -7.49 20.44 11.62
CA GLU A 283 -8.10 21.62 12.26
C GLU A 283 -7.00 22.60 12.72
N VAL A 284 -7.15 23.84 12.35
CA VAL A 284 -6.28 24.97 12.78
C VAL A 284 -7.16 26.09 13.33
#